data_101bd0f654337499034f1bac822da2e0
#
_entry.id   101bd0f654337499034f1bac822da2e0
#
_cell.length_a   1.000
_cell.length_b   1.000
_cell.length_c   1.000
_cell.angle_alpha   90.00
_cell.angle_beta   90.00
_cell.angle_gamma   90.00
#
_symmetry.space_group_name_H-M   'P 1'
#
loop_
_entity.id
_entity.type
_entity.pdbx_description
1 polymer ?
#
loop_
_entity_poly.entity_id
_entity_poly.type
_entity_poly.pdbx_seq_one_letter_code
_entity_poly.pdbx_strand_id
1 'polypeptide(L)'
;MEQGSIALVAPAKWKALTIMMSISSPSRKFLAVLCGTAAMATVAGCAKDNELDLSGGVGITATRSACPAVAVPLQTGDVTLFDPATSRDAAAIDVVATITNLTPQCNDTGEKVYQLASFDVVATRRDAGPARSVTIPYFSTVVQGGTAVVAKRIGNVTVSFADGQTRGTGRGQASAYVDRAAATLPADIMERITRKRKAGDQDAAIDPLSIPEVRAAVARASFELLVGFQLTQDQLEYNVRR
;
A
#
# COMPACT_ATOMS: atom_id res chain seq x y z
N MET A 1 -11.19 17.80 53.88
CA MET A 1 -12.51 17.18 53.91
C MET A 1 -13.24 17.61 52.68
N GLU A 2 -13.30 16.76 51.66
CA GLU A 2 -14.48 16.59 50.79
C GLU A 2 -14.20 15.42 49.89
N GLN A 3 -14.99 14.36 50.09
CA GLN A 3 -14.91 13.11 49.35
C GLN A 3 -15.80 13.26 48.10
N GLY A 4 -15.21 13.18 46.92
CA GLY A 4 -15.90 13.10 45.64
C GLY A 4 -16.12 11.65 45.24
N SER A 5 -17.36 11.19 45.31
CA SER A 5 -17.83 9.85 44.95
C SER A 5 -17.61 9.50 43.47
N ILE A 6 -17.01 8.34 43.22
CA ILE A 6 -16.92 7.71 41.90
C ILE A 6 -18.24 6.97 41.64
N ALA A 7 -19.01 7.40 40.65
CA ALA A 7 -20.21 6.71 40.18
C ALA A 7 -19.83 5.55 39.24
N LEU A 8 -20.08 4.33 39.67
CA LEU A 8 -20.03 3.12 38.89
C LEU A 8 -21.23 3.09 37.91
N VAL A 9 -20.94 3.09 36.60
CA VAL A 9 -21.94 2.84 35.55
C VAL A 9 -22.10 1.33 35.36
N ALA A 10 -23.31 0.81 35.64
CA ALA A 10 -23.66 -0.58 35.49
C ALA A 10 -23.93 -0.96 34.01
N PRO A 11 -23.65 -2.22 33.59
CA PRO A 11 -23.88 -2.66 32.22
C PRO A 11 -25.34 -2.89 31.91
N ALA A 12 -25.79 -2.43 30.75
CA ALA A 12 -27.17 -2.62 30.25
C ALA A 12 -27.47 -4.11 29.97
N LYS A 13 -28.52 -4.60 30.61
CA LYS A 13 -29.06 -5.95 30.41
C LYS A 13 -29.83 -5.99 29.06
N TRP A 14 -29.38 -6.77 28.13
CA TRP A 14 -30.13 -7.10 26.93
C TRP A 14 -31.18 -8.15 27.26
N LYS A 15 -32.46 -7.79 27.11
CA LYS A 15 -33.58 -8.72 27.22
C LYS A 15 -33.70 -9.48 25.89
N ALA A 16 -33.44 -10.78 25.92
CA ALA A 16 -33.78 -11.69 24.84
C ALA A 16 -35.31 -11.82 24.78
N LEU A 17 -35.90 -11.39 23.67
CA LEU A 17 -37.33 -11.55 23.39
C LEU A 17 -37.54 -12.94 22.76
N THR A 18 -37.94 -13.90 23.61
CA THR A 18 -38.31 -15.25 23.15
C THR A 18 -39.79 -15.20 22.68
N ILE A 19 -39.98 -15.23 21.36
CA ILE A 19 -41.31 -15.39 20.76
C ILE A 19 -41.61 -16.91 20.72
N MET A 20 -42.46 -17.36 21.62
CA MET A 20 -43.06 -18.68 21.56
C MET A 20 -44.18 -18.69 20.51
N MET A 21 -43.91 -19.20 19.32
CA MET A 21 -44.97 -19.57 18.37
C MET A 21 -45.53 -20.94 18.74
N SER A 22 -46.76 -20.95 19.21
CA SER A 22 -47.56 -22.18 19.42
C SER A 22 -47.99 -22.72 18.06
N ILE A 23 -47.41 -23.84 17.63
CA ILE A 23 -47.82 -24.56 16.41
C ILE A 23 -48.79 -25.67 16.81
N SER A 24 -50.06 -25.45 16.51
CA SER A 24 -51.08 -26.52 16.61
C SER A 24 -50.84 -27.54 15.50
N SER A 25 -50.73 -28.82 15.84
CA SER A 25 -50.41 -29.93 14.93
C SER A 25 -51.56 -30.21 13.95
N PRO A 26 -51.34 -30.12 12.63
CA PRO A 26 -52.28 -30.61 11.64
C PRO A 26 -52.16 -32.13 11.47
N SER A 27 -53.30 -32.78 11.23
CA SER A 27 -53.41 -34.23 11.14
C SER A 27 -52.50 -34.83 10.03
N ARG A 28 -51.93 -36.01 10.32
CA ARG A 28 -50.91 -36.73 9.52
C ARG A 28 -51.27 -37.01 8.04
N LYS A 29 -52.53 -36.82 7.63
CA LYS A 29 -52.99 -37.09 6.26
C LYS A 29 -52.80 -35.90 5.28
N PHE A 30 -52.63 -34.69 5.78
CA PHE A 30 -52.38 -33.52 4.93
C PHE A 30 -50.86 -33.24 4.68
N LEU A 31 -49.98 -33.84 5.47
CA LEU A 31 -48.55 -33.62 5.35
C LEU A 31 -47.92 -34.32 4.14
N ALA A 32 -48.49 -35.43 3.66
CA ALA A 32 -47.96 -36.21 2.55
C ALA A 32 -48.15 -35.54 1.17
N VAL A 33 -49.18 -34.70 1.01
CA VAL A 33 -49.49 -34.02 -0.25
C VAL A 33 -48.69 -32.71 -0.39
N LEU A 34 -48.40 -32.03 0.74
CA LEU A 34 -47.61 -30.80 0.71
C LEU A 34 -46.10 -31.03 0.46
N CYS A 35 -45.54 -32.18 0.91
CA CYS A 35 -44.12 -32.50 0.63
C CYS A 35 -43.86 -32.86 -0.84
N GLY A 36 -44.86 -33.39 -1.57
CA GLY A 36 -44.71 -33.74 -2.97
C GLY A 36 -44.62 -32.50 -3.91
N THR A 37 -45.32 -31.45 -3.58
CA THR A 37 -45.30 -30.20 -4.38
C THR A 37 -44.14 -29.27 -4.06
N ALA A 38 -43.59 -29.31 -2.84
CA ALA A 38 -42.41 -28.54 -2.46
C ALA A 38 -41.10 -29.08 -3.09
N ALA A 39 -41.02 -30.41 -3.35
CA ALA A 39 -39.84 -31.04 -3.94
C ALA A 39 -39.66 -30.73 -5.44
N MET A 40 -40.73 -30.37 -6.16
CA MET A 40 -40.65 -30.02 -7.59
C MET A 40 -40.31 -28.52 -7.84
N ALA A 41 -40.46 -27.65 -6.85
CA ALA A 41 -40.13 -26.22 -6.99
C ALA A 41 -38.66 -25.89 -6.79
N THR A 42 -37.83 -26.80 -6.25
CA THR A 42 -36.40 -26.53 -5.95
C THR A 42 -35.45 -26.85 -7.12
N VAL A 43 -35.91 -27.42 -8.23
CA VAL A 43 -35.05 -27.75 -9.39
C VAL A 43 -35.05 -26.66 -10.46
N ALA A 44 -35.92 -25.63 -10.36
CA ALA A 44 -36.00 -24.54 -11.35
C ALA A 44 -35.07 -23.34 -11.05
N GLY A 45 -34.27 -23.40 -9.98
CA GLY A 45 -33.46 -22.28 -9.52
C GLY A 45 -31.98 -22.24 -9.97
N CYS A 46 -31.50 -23.23 -10.73
CA CYS A 46 -30.08 -23.33 -11.09
C CYS A 46 -29.77 -23.21 -12.58
N ALA A 47 -30.60 -22.55 -13.36
CA ALA A 47 -30.43 -22.48 -14.83
C ALA A 47 -30.43 -21.05 -15.38
N LYS A 48 -29.92 -20.08 -14.60
CA LYS A 48 -29.63 -18.74 -15.14
C LYS A 48 -28.58 -18.11 -14.25
N ASP A 49 -27.43 -17.81 -14.81
CA ASP A 49 -26.35 -16.95 -14.37
C ASP A 49 -24.95 -17.61 -14.28
N ASN A 50 -24.68 -18.68 -15.05
CA ASN A 50 -23.31 -19.16 -15.25
C ASN A 50 -22.78 -18.83 -16.66
N GLU A 51 -23.35 -17.87 -17.35
CA GLU A 51 -22.71 -17.32 -18.53
C GLU A 51 -21.71 -16.27 -18.04
N LEU A 52 -20.41 -16.60 -18.12
CA LEU A 52 -19.33 -15.64 -17.92
C LEU A 52 -19.59 -14.46 -18.84
N ASP A 53 -19.87 -13.29 -18.26
CA ASP A 53 -19.98 -12.06 -19.05
C ASP A 53 -18.63 -11.73 -19.67
N LEU A 54 -18.45 -12.14 -20.92
CA LEU A 54 -17.27 -11.87 -21.72
C LEU A 54 -17.35 -10.55 -22.50
N SER A 55 -18.37 -9.70 -22.22
CA SER A 55 -18.52 -8.41 -22.88
C SER A 55 -17.31 -7.49 -22.63
N GLY A 56 -16.64 -7.66 -21.48
CA GLY A 56 -15.39 -7.00 -21.14
C GLY A 56 -14.17 -7.47 -21.91
N GLY A 57 -14.27 -8.57 -22.68
CA GLY A 57 -13.15 -9.27 -23.30
C GLY A 57 -12.53 -10.32 -22.37
N VAL A 58 -11.64 -11.15 -22.89
CA VAL A 58 -10.88 -12.15 -22.14
C VAL A 58 -9.38 -11.85 -22.21
N GLY A 59 -8.62 -12.40 -21.26
CA GLY A 59 -7.17 -12.28 -21.21
C GLY A 59 -6.68 -11.15 -20.30
N ILE A 60 -5.36 -11.05 -20.20
CA ILE A 60 -4.66 -10.11 -19.32
C ILE A 60 -4.45 -8.80 -20.06
N THR A 61 -4.91 -7.69 -19.46
CA THR A 61 -4.63 -6.34 -19.93
C THR A 61 -3.89 -5.57 -18.83
N ALA A 62 -3.05 -4.60 -19.20
CA ALA A 62 -2.31 -3.77 -18.27
C ALA A 62 -2.58 -2.29 -18.55
N THR A 63 -3.05 -1.58 -17.53
CA THR A 63 -3.17 -0.12 -17.59
C THR A 63 -1.87 0.51 -17.08
N ARG A 64 -1.31 1.44 -17.85
CA ARG A 64 -0.05 2.11 -17.51
C ARG A 64 -0.29 3.60 -17.35
N SER A 65 0.34 4.19 -16.34
CA SER A 65 0.42 5.63 -16.14
C SER A 65 1.84 6.11 -16.45
N ALA A 66 1.97 7.33 -16.98
CA ALA A 66 3.26 7.99 -17.13
C ALA A 66 3.85 8.45 -15.79
N CYS A 67 3.05 8.45 -14.73
CA CYS A 67 3.50 8.83 -13.40
C CYS A 67 4.53 7.84 -12.85
N PRO A 68 5.70 8.31 -12.38
CA PRO A 68 6.64 7.47 -11.66
C PRO A 68 5.99 6.80 -10.44
N ALA A 69 6.22 5.51 -10.26
CA ALA A 69 5.88 4.83 -9.02
C ALA A 69 6.70 5.38 -7.85
N VAL A 70 6.12 5.45 -6.66
CA VAL A 70 6.84 5.96 -5.48
C VAL A 70 6.98 4.85 -4.46
N ALA A 71 8.19 4.63 -3.97
CA ALA A 71 8.48 3.58 -3.01
C ALA A 71 9.64 3.94 -2.06
N VAL A 72 9.69 3.23 -0.94
CA VAL A 72 10.86 3.21 -0.05
C VAL A 72 11.63 1.93 -0.34
N PRO A 73 12.91 2.01 -0.74
CA PRO A 73 13.73 0.83 -0.94
C PRO A 73 13.93 0.04 0.34
N LEU A 74 14.05 -1.27 0.18
CA LEU A 74 14.27 -2.17 1.31
C LEU A 74 15.48 -1.72 2.15
N GLN A 75 15.39 -1.82 3.46
CA GLN A 75 16.41 -1.47 4.46
C GLN A 75 16.77 0.04 4.55
N THR A 76 16.09 0.93 3.80
CA THR A 76 16.37 2.38 3.87
C THR A 76 15.23 3.19 4.48
N GLY A 77 14.14 2.53 4.84
CA GLY A 77 12.96 3.15 5.45
C GLY A 77 13.11 3.50 6.93
N ASP A 78 14.14 2.99 7.58
CA ASP A 78 14.43 3.28 8.98
C ASP A 78 15.93 3.50 9.21
N VAL A 79 16.23 4.20 10.29
CA VAL A 79 17.59 4.46 10.74
C VAL A 79 17.68 4.40 12.26
N THR A 80 18.74 3.76 12.74
CA THR A 80 19.11 3.76 14.16
C THR A 80 20.34 4.61 14.36
N LEU A 81 20.22 5.61 15.22
CA LEU A 81 21.32 6.49 15.62
C LEU A 81 21.81 6.06 17.01
N PHE A 82 23.12 5.98 17.15
CA PHE A 82 23.78 5.56 18.39
C PHE A 82 24.53 6.71 19.04
N ASP A 83 24.58 6.71 20.36
CA ASP A 83 25.44 7.59 21.15
C ASP A 83 26.26 6.75 22.17
N PRO A 84 27.59 6.63 22.01
CA PRO A 84 28.40 7.23 20.95
C PRO A 84 28.16 6.57 19.57
N ALA A 85 28.34 7.34 18.49
CA ALA A 85 28.04 6.94 17.12
C ALA A 85 28.82 5.68 16.64
N THR A 86 29.91 5.34 17.30
CA THR A 86 30.75 4.14 17.02
C THR A 86 30.24 2.88 17.67
N SER A 87 29.35 2.98 18.67
CA SER A 87 28.78 1.80 19.33
C SER A 87 27.71 1.14 18.47
N ARG A 88 27.48 -0.13 18.70
CA ARG A 88 26.35 -0.91 18.14
C ARG A 88 25.60 -1.65 19.23
N ASP A 89 25.89 -1.35 20.50
CA ASP A 89 25.20 -1.94 21.64
C ASP A 89 23.78 -1.40 21.76
N ALA A 90 22.85 -2.25 22.16
CA ALA A 90 21.47 -1.85 22.36
C ALA A 90 21.34 -0.70 23.40
N ALA A 91 22.22 -0.65 24.40
CA ALA A 91 22.27 0.40 25.40
C ALA A 91 22.75 1.75 24.82
N ALA A 92 23.39 1.76 23.67
CA ALA A 92 23.87 2.98 23.00
C ALA A 92 22.88 3.50 21.95
N ILE A 93 21.74 2.85 21.73
CA ILE A 93 20.70 3.35 20.84
C ILE A 93 20.19 4.68 21.40
N ASP A 94 20.35 5.75 20.66
CA ASP A 94 19.84 7.08 21.00
C ASP A 94 18.48 7.37 20.36
N VAL A 95 18.38 7.24 19.02
CA VAL A 95 17.14 7.49 18.27
C VAL A 95 16.93 6.38 17.23
N VAL A 96 15.70 5.91 17.15
CA VAL A 96 15.22 5.09 16.01
C VAL A 96 14.17 5.90 15.27
N ALA A 97 14.36 6.08 13.96
CA ALA A 97 13.43 6.83 13.12
C ALA A 97 12.98 5.98 11.92
N THR A 98 11.71 6.15 11.52
CA THR A 98 11.08 5.40 10.43
C THR A 98 10.31 6.35 9.53
N ILE A 99 10.45 6.19 8.21
CA ILE A 99 9.64 6.85 7.18
C ILE A 99 8.26 6.18 7.16
N THR A 100 7.21 7.00 7.24
CA THR A 100 5.82 6.57 7.23
C THR A 100 4.99 7.48 6.33
N ASN A 101 3.74 7.08 6.06
CA ASN A 101 2.75 7.91 5.34
C ASN A 101 3.29 8.48 4.02
N LEU A 102 3.99 7.65 3.24
CA LEU A 102 4.48 8.04 1.92
C LEU A 102 3.30 8.24 0.97
N THR A 103 3.06 9.49 0.58
CA THR A 103 1.90 9.90 -0.23
C THR A 103 2.36 10.49 -1.56
N PRO A 104 2.07 9.83 -2.69
CA PRO A 104 2.40 10.34 -4.01
C PRO A 104 1.36 11.35 -4.51
N GLN A 105 1.82 12.35 -5.24
CA GLN A 105 1.01 13.29 -6.02
C GLN A 105 1.65 13.46 -7.39
N CYS A 106 0.88 13.22 -8.45
CA CYS A 106 1.39 13.29 -9.80
C CYS A 106 0.63 14.32 -10.65
N ASN A 107 1.37 15.04 -11.47
CA ASN A 107 0.84 15.88 -12.53
C ASN A 107 1.51 15.49 -13.85
N ASP A 108 0.71 14.92 -14.75
CA ASP A 108 1.14 14.44 -16.07
C ASP A 108 0.56 15.24 -17.23
N THR A 109 0.07 16.47 -17.02
CA THR A 109 -0.59 17.29 -18.05
C THR A 109 0.37 18.02 -18.97
N GLY A 110 1.65 18.24 -18.58
CA GLY A 110 2.66 18.99 -19.33
C GLY A 110 3.60 18.13 -20.18
N GLU A 111 4.63 18.73 -20.77
CA GLU A 111 5.72 18.02 -21.45
C GLU A 111 6.56 17.16 -20.50
N LYS A 112 6.59 17.54 -19.23
CA LYS A 112 7.22 16.79 -18.15
C LYS A 112 6.18 16.31 -17.17
N VAL A 113 6.29 15.05 -16.80
CA VAL A 113 5.56 14.45 -15.68
C VAL A 113 6.23 14.91 -14.39
N TYR A 114 5.47 15.53 -13.51
CA TYR A 114 5.92 15.92 -12.18
C TYR A 114 5.39 14.97 -11.14
N GLN A 115 6.28 14.31 -10.41
CA GLN A 115 5.94 13.45 -9.28
C GLN A 115 6.42 14.10 -8.00
N LEU A 116 5.52 14.32 -7.05
CA LEU A 116 5.81 14.70 -5.67
C LEU A 116 5.54 13.53 -4.75
N ALA A 117 6.42 13.30 -3.80
CA ALA A 117 6.25 12.35 -2.71
C ALA A 117 6.40 13.09 -1.39
N SER A 118 5.35 13.13 -0.58
CA SER A 118 5.38 13.63 0.79
C SER A 118 5.46 12.45 1.75
N PHE A 119 6.19 12.58 2.84
CA PHE A 119 6.31 11.53 3.84
C PHE A 119 6.46 12.12 5.24
N ASP A 120 6.01 11.37 6.23
CA ASP A 120 6.26 11.66 7.63
C ASP A 120 7.41 10.79 8.15
N VAL A 121 8.17 11.33 9.10
CA VAL A 121 9.16 10.58 9.87
C VAL A 121 8.69 10.54 11.31
N VAL A 122 8.53 9.35 11.84
CA VAL A 122 8.25 9.12 13.25
C VAL A 122 9.54 8.59 13.89
N ALA A 123 9.95 9.20 14.98
CA ALA A 123 11.12 8.76 15.72
C ALA A 123 10.84 8.56 17.20
N THR A 124 11.61 7.66 17.81
CA THR A 124 11.61 7.41 19.24
C THR A 124 13.03 7.59 19.75
N ARG A 125 13.22 8.39 20.80
CA ARG A 125 14.48 8.51 21.56
C ARG A 125 14.43 7.63 22.79
N ARG A 126 15.60 7.12 23.22
CA ARG A 126 15.70 6.23 24.38
C ARG A 126 15.18 6.88 25.66
N ASP A 127 15.65 8.08 25.96
CA ASP A 127 15.36 8.73 27.23
C ASP A 127 14.51 9.99 27.03
N ALA A 128 13.52 10.17 27.89
CA ALA A 128 12.84 11.45 28.03
C ALA A 128 13.84 12.49 28.57
N GLY A 129 13.83 13.69 28.00
CA GLY A 129 14.76 14.76 28.37
C GLY A 129 14.31 16.08 27.79
N PRO A 130 15.14 17.13 27.88
CA PRO A 130 14.82 18.43 27.29
C PRO A 130 14.39 18.36 25.82
N ALA A 131 13.67 19.36 25.35
CA ALA A 131 13.33 19.49 23.93
C ALA A 131 14.61 19.49 23.09
N ARG A 132 14.61 18.67 22.02
CA ARG A 132 15.71 18.63 21.04
C ARG A 132 15.20 18.30 19.64
N SER A 133 16.01 18.63 18.66
CA SER A 133 15.77 18.24 17.26
C SER A 133 16.91 17.39 16.74
N VAL A 134 16.57 16.42 15.89
CA VAL A 134 17.55 15.56 15.20
C VAL A 134 17.34 15.71 13.70
N THR A 135 18.40 16.04 12.98
CA THR A 135 18.37 16.16 11.52
C THR A 135 18.91 14.88 10.90
N ILE A 136 18.09 14.26 10.05
CA ILE A 136 18.38 12.99 9.40
C ILE A 136 18.43 13.21 7.89
N PRO A 137 19.56 12.87 7.23
CA PRO A 137 19.65 12.97 5.78
C PRO A 137 18.82 11.86 5.11
N TYR A 138 18.13 12.21 4.02
CA TYR A 138 17.44 11.25 3.16
C TYR A 138 17.82 11.47 1.71
N PHE A 139 17.70 10.44 0.89
CA PHE A 139 17.86 10.53 -0.55
C PHE A 139 16.51 10.48 -1.26
N SER A 140 16.46 11.08 -2.43
CA SER A 140 15.46 10.82 -3.45
C SER A 140 16.16 10.44 -4.74
N THR A 141 15.79 9.31 -5.32
CA THR A 141 16.43 8.75 -6.51
C THR A 141 15.38 8.42 -7.56
N VAL A 142 15.59 8.89 -8.78
CA VAL A 142 14.76 8.48 -9.92
C VAL A 142 15.47 7.33 -10.63
N VAL A 143 14.75 6.21 -10.75
CA VAL A 143 15.23 4.99 -11.40
C VAL A 143 14.38 4.73 -12.63
N GLN A 144 15.02 4.37 -13.74
CA GLN A 144 14.38 3.95 -14.97
C GLN A 144 14.56 2.44 -15.17
N GLY A 145 13.49 1.74 -15.50
CA GLY A 145 13.52 0.31 -15.77
C GLY A 145 13.92 -0.56 -14.58
N GLY A 146 13.74 -0.05 -13.36
CA GLY A 146 14.08 -0.76 -12.11
C GLY A 146 15.57 -0.82 -11.77
N THR A 147 16.48 -0.36 -12.66
CA THR A 147 17.93 -0.53 -12.46
C THR A 147 18.76 0.71 -12.75
N ALA A 148 18.36 1.53 -13.72
CA ALA A 148 19.16 2.69 -14.15
C ALA A 148 18.85 3.92 -13.29
N VAL A 149 19.80 4.38 -12.48
CA VAL A 149 19.69 5.63 -11.73
C VAL A 149 19.87 6.80 -12.69
N VAL A 150 18.82 7.60 -12.89
CA VAL A 150 18.84 8.77 -13.79
C VAL A 150 18.99 10.10 -13.06
N ALA A 151 18.62 10.15 -11.78
CA ALA A 151 18.82 11.31 -10.93
C ALA A 151 18.89 10.90 -9.45
N LYS A 152 19.70 11.60 -8.65
CA LYS A 152 19.75 11.46 -7.20
C LYS A 152 19.88 12.82 -6.55
N ARG A 153 19.15 13.03 -5.45
CA ARG A 153 19.23 14.22 -4.60
C ARG A 153 19.30 13.80 -3.14
N ILE A 154 19.97 14.60 -2.32
CA ILE A 154 20.00 14.44 -0.87
C ILE A 154 19.26 15.62 -0.26
N GLY A 155 18.37 15.33 0.67
CA GLY A 155 17.66 16.29 1.50
C GLY A 155 17.86 15.97 2.99
N ASN A 156 17.30 16.81 3.84
CA ASN A 156 17.31 16.62 5.28
C ASN A 156 15.89 16.72 5.83
N VAL A 157 15.55 15.84 6.75
CA VAL A 157 14.32 15.92 7.55
C VAL A 157 14.71 16.17 9.02
N THR A 158 14.06 17.15 9.64
CA THR A 158 14.26 17.45 11.06
C THR A 158 13.12 16.86 11.85
N VAL A 159 13.46 15.99 12.79
CA VAL A 159 12.53 15.42 13.77
C VAL A 159 12.65 16.19 15.06
N SER A 160 11.54 16.68 15.57
CA SER A 160 11.49 17.46 16.80
C SER A 160 10.89 16.64 17.93
N PHE A 161 11.57 16.63 19.08
CA PHE A 161 11.11 16.05 20.34
C PHE A 161 10.79 17.18 21.32
N ALA A 162 9.55 17.23 21.80
CA ALA A 162 9.17 18.18 22.84
C ALA A 162 9.81 17.79 24.20
N ASP A 163 9.80 18.73 25.13
CA ASP A 163 10.30 18.50 26.49
C ASP A 163 9.57 17.31 27.14
N GLY A 164 10.33 16.42 27.75
CA GLY A 164 9.81 15.22 28.41
C GLY A 164 9.21 14.15 27.48
N GLN A 165 9.19 14.35 26.16
CA GLN A 165 8.62 13.39 25.20
C GLN A 165 9.69 12.49 24.61
N THR A 166 9.39 11.18 24.52
CA THR A 166 10.25 10.19 23.85
C THR A 166 9.93 10.03 22.37
N ARG A 167 8.76 10.50 21.89
CA ARG A 167 8.38 10.48 20.49
C ARG A 167 8.54 11.83 19.84
N GLY A 168 9.08 11.83 18.63
CA GLY A 168 9.23 13.01 17.79
C GLY A 168 8.70 12.74 16.39
N THR A 169 8.38 13.82 15.67
CA THR A 169 7.91 13.74 14.28
C THR A 169 8.62 14.77 13.43
N GLY A 170 8.74 14.45 12.16
CA GLY A 170 9.24 15.35 11.11
C GLY A 170 8.48 15.09 9.81
N ARG A 171 8.58 16.00 8.85
CA ARG A 171 7.98 15.85 7.53
C ARG A 171 9.01 16.15 6.46
N GLY A 172 9.05 15.30 5.42
CA GLY A 172 9.91 15.46 4.27
C GLY A 172 9.14 15.42 2.96
N GLN A 173 9.77 15.89 1.89
CA GLN A 173 9.25 15.86 0.54
C GLN A 173 10.36 15.53 -0.45
N ALA A 174 10.01 14.78 -1.49
CA ALA A 174 10.88 14.47 -2.61
C ALA A 174 10.10 14.71 -3.92
N SER A 175 10.79 15.14 -4.97
CA SER A 175 10.15 15.37 -6.26
C SER A 175 11.00 14.92 -7.42
N ALA A 176 10.36 14.53 -8.49
CA ALA A 176 10.99 14.17 -9.76
C ALA A 176 10.29 14.83 -10.94
N TYR A 177 11.07 15.13 -11.96
CA TYR A 177 10.58 15.48 -13.29
C TYR A 177 11.08 14.44 -14.28
N VAL A 178 10.16 13.88 -15.05
CA VAL A 178 10.45 12.90 -16.11
C VAL A 178 9.86 13.42 -17.40
N ASP A 179 10.59 13.32 -18.51
CA ASP A 179 10.06 13.69 -19.81
C ASP A 179 8.89 12.76 -20.17
N ARG A 180 7.73 13.33 -20.49
CA ARG A 180 6.52 12.57 -20.84
C ARG A 180 6.80 11.62 -22.01
N ALA A 181 7.53 12.06 -23.02
CA ALA A 181 7.86 11.20 -24.16
C ALA A 181 8.64 9.96 -23.74
N ALA A 182 9.56 10.08 -22.77
CA ALA A 182 10.31 8.94 -22.22
C ALA A 182 9.43 8.01 -21.36
N ALA A 183 8.42 8.56 -20.68
CA ALA A 183 7.48 7.79 -19.84
C ALA A 183 6.27 7.23 -20.62
N THR A 184 6.16 7.51 -21.92
CA THR A 184 5.06 7.07 -22.77
C THR A 184 5.51 5.87 -23.61
N LEU A 185 4.67 4.83 -23.60
CA LEU A 185 4.91 3.66 -24.44
C LEU A 185 4.66 3.98 -25.93
N PRO A 186 5.40 3.38 -26.87
CA PRO A 186 5.04 3.36 -28.29
C PRO A 186 3.60 2.86 -28.50
N ALA A 187 2.90 3.43 -29.47
CA ALA A 187 1.48 3.17 -29.69
C ALA A 187 1.18 1.68 -29.96
N ASP A 188 2.04 1.00 -30.71
CA ASP A 188 1.93 -0.43 -31.02
C ASP A 188 2.08 -1.31 -29.76
N ILE A 189 2.99 -0.94 -28.86
CA ILE A 189 3.17 -1.63 -27.57
C ILE A 189 1.96 -1.36 -26.65
N MET A 190 1.49 -0.11 -26.61
CA MET A 190 0.30 0.24 -25.84
C MET A 190 -0.91 -0.57 -26.30
N GLU A 191 -1.13 -0.68 -27.61
CA GLU A 191 -2.21 -1.48 -28.19
C GLU A 191 -2.09 -2.94 -27.77
N ARG A 192 -0.90 -3.55 -27.87
CA ARG A 192 -0.67 -4.95 -27.48
C ARG A 192 -1.02 -5.23 -26.02
N ILE A 193 -0.74 -4.32 -25.09
CA ILE A 193 -1.00 -4.53 -23.66
C ILE A 193 -2.42 -4.17 -23.23
N THR A 194 -3.13 -3.33 -23.98
CA THR A 194 -4.49 -2.88 -23.65
C THR A 194 -5.59 -3.50 -24.48
N ARG A 195 -5.24 -4.20 -25.58
CA ARG A 195 -6.19 -4.82 -26.49
C ARG A 195 -7.08 -5.82 -25.77
N LYS A 196 -8.40 -5.64 -25.90
CA LYS A 196 -9.39 -6.62 -25.46
C LYS A 196 -9.34 -7.82 -26.40
N ARG A 197 -9.21 -9.02 -25.86
CA ARG A 197 -9.19 -10.29 -26.60
C ARG A 197 -10.54 -10.95 -26.50
N LYS A 198 -10.87 -11.79 -27.51
CA LYS A 198 -12.07 -12.60 -27.51
C LYS A 198 -11.73 -14.04 -27.14
N ALA A 199 -12.72 -14.76 -26.64
CA ALA A 199 -12.58 -16.18 -26.40
C ALA A 199 -12.28 -16.90 -27.76
N GLY A 200 -11.19 -17.68 -27.81
CA GLY A 200 -10.73 -18.34 -29.03
C GLY A 200 -9.60 -17.62 -29.77
N ASP A 201 -9.25 -16.38 -29.42
CA ASP A 201 -8.04 -15.76 -29.94
C ASP A 201 -6.80 -16.57 -29.51
N GLN A 202 -5.85 -16.78 -30.42
CA GLN A 202 -4.65 -17.60 -30.16
C GLN A 202 -3.79 -17.04 -29.00
N ASP A 203 -3.86 -15.73 -28.75
CA ASP A 203 -3.12 -15.04 -27.73
C ASP A 203 -3.98 -14.64 -26.51
N ALA A 204 -5.22 -15.17 -26.40
CA ALA A 204 -6.12 -14.83 -25.30
C ALA A 204 -5.53 -15.17 -23.91
N ALA A 205 -4.77 -16.26 -23.83
CA ALA A 205 -4.14 -16.73 -22.60
C ALA A 205 -2.69 -16.22 -22.41
N ILE A 206 -2.14 -15.45 -23.35
CA ILE A 206 -0.76 -14.97 -23.29
C ILE A 206 -0.75 -13.63 -22.55
N ASP A 207 0.04 -13.54 -21.46
CA ASP A 207 0.36 -12.27 -20.83
C ASP A 207 1.27 -11.46 -21.77
N PRO A 208 0.83 -10.27 -22.25
CA PRO A 208 1.65 -9.42 -23.11
C PRO A 208 3.01 -9.07 -22.49
N LEU A 209 3.08 -8.95 -21.15
CA LEU A 209 4.32 -8.64 -20.44
C LEU A 209 5.31 -9.82 -20.42
N SER A 210 4.88 -11.02 -20.77
CA SER A 210 5.79 -12.17 -20.94
C SER A 210 6.62 -12.06 -22.22
N ILE A 211 6.18 -11.26 -23.19
CA ILE A 211 6.87 -11.04 -24.47
C ILE A 211 8.10 -10.16 -24.23
N PRO A 212 9.33 -10.61 -24.56
CA PRO A 212 10.57 -9.89 -24.24
C PRO A 212 10.62 -8.46 -24.78
N GLU A 213 10.14 -8.24 -26.02
CA GLU A 213 10.11 -6.91 -26.65
C GLU A 213 9.17 -5.95 -25.90
N VAL A 214 7.96 -6.42 -25.55
CA VAL A 214 6.97 -5.65 -24.79
C VAL A 214 7.53 -5.32 -23.41
N ARG A 215 8.09 -6.30 -22.72
CA ARG A 215 8.71 -6.12 -21.40
C ARG A 215 9.85 -5.09 -21.43
N ALA A 216 10.72 -5.16 -22.44
CA ALA A 216 11.81 -4.20 -22.61
C ALA A 216 11.29 -2.78 -22.89
N ALA A 217 10.26 -2.62 -23.72
CA ALA A 217 9.63 -1.33 -23.97
C ALA A 217 8.98 -0.76 -22.71
N VAL A 218 8.25 -1.58 -21.96
CA VAL A 218 7.63 -1.21 -20.69
C VAL A 218 8.70 -0.79 -19.65
N ALA A 219 9.79 -1.54 -19.53
CA ALA A 219 10.90 -1.19 -18.65
C ALA A 219 11.49 0.20 -19.00
N ARG A 220 11.77 0.46 -20.28
CA ARG A 220 12.29 1.76 -20.72
C ARG A 220 11.36 2.93 -20.41
N ALA A 221 10.04 2.73 -20.47
CA ALA A 221 9.04 3.76 -20.17
C ALA A 221 8.64 3.81 -18.68
N SER A 222 9.18 2.94 -17.84
CA SER A 222 8.88 2.90 -16.40
C SER A 222 9.88 3.71 -15.61
N PHE A 223 9.37 4.60 -14.76
CA PHE A 223 10.17 5.39 -13.83
C PHE A 223 9.67 5.18 -12.41
N GLU A 224 10.58 5.24 -11.46
CA GLU A 224 10.31 5.12 -10.03
C GLU A 224 11.00 6.27 -9.29
N LEU A 225 10.29 6.89 -8.35
CA LEU A 225 10.85 7.84 -7.39
C LEU A 225 11.04 7.11 -6.07
N LEU A 226 12.27 6.76 -5.75
CA LEU A 226 12.65 6.07 -4.53
C LEU A 226 13.07 7.08 -3.47
N VAL A 227 12.54 6.94 -2.25
CA VAL A 227 12.84 7.80 -1.10
C VAL A 227 13.29 6.93 0.06
N GLY A 228 14.40 7.26 0.70
CA GLY A 228 14.91 6.52 1.85
C GLY A 228 15.91 7.35 2.66
N PHE A 229 16.21 6.93 3.88
CA PHE A 229 17.28 7.57 4.64
C PHE A 229 18.63 7.35 3.96
N GLN A 230 19.45 8.41 3.93
CA GLN A 230 20.81 8.33 3.45
C GLN A 230 21.67 7.71 4.54
N LEU A 231 21.76 6.37 4.52
CA LEU A 231 22.51 5.60 5.50
C LEU A 231 24.00 5.57 5.18
N THR A 232 24.83 5.51 6.21
CA THR A 232 26.22 5.05 6.10
C THR A 232 26.25 3.54 5.84
N GLN A 233 27.38 3.01 5.42
CA GLN A 233 27.54 1.56 5.22
C GLN A 233 27.22 0.79 6.52
N ASP A 234 27.75 1.25 7.65
CA ASP A 234 27.52 0.62 8.95
C ASP A 234 26.04 0.62 9.38
N GLN A 235 25.32 1.73 9.08
CA GLN A 235 23.89 1.80 9.37
C GLN A 235 23.09 0.86 8.48
N LEU A 236 23.45 0.75 7.21
CA LEU A 236 22.82 -0.19 6.28
C LEU A 236 23.07 -1.64 6.71
N GLU A 237 24.31 -1.97 7.07
CA GLU A 237 24.67 -3.30 7.59
C GLU A 237 23.91 -3.64 8.87
N TYR A 238 23.74 -2.67 9.77
CA TYR A 238 22.94 -2.83 10.98
C TYR A 238 21.48 -3.15 10.62
N ASN A 239 20.87 -2.41 9.68
CA ASN A 239 19.49 -2.65 9.25
C ASN A 239 19.29 -4.02 8.58
N VAL A 240 20.30 -4.54 7.89
CA VAL A 240 20.25 -5.86 7.23
C VAL A 240 20.33 -7.01 8.23
N ARG A 241 20.99 -6.80 9.38
CA ARG A 241 21.26 -7.87 10.35
C ARG A 241 20.25 -7.99 11.48
N ARG A 242 19.37 -6.99 11.66
CA ARG A 242 18.40 -6.97 12.76
C ARG A 242 17.06 -7.64 12.41
#